data_1ff986129e96837182d03e70b9788bd9
#
_entry.id   1ff986129e96837182d03e70b9788bd9
#
_cell.length_a   1.000
_cell.length_b   1.000
_cell.length_c   1.000
_cell.angle_alpha   90.00
_cell.angle_beta   90.00
_cell.angle_gamma   90.00
#
_symmetry.space_group_name_H-M   'P 1'
#
loop_
_entity.id
_entity.type
_entity.pdbx_description
1 polymer ?
#
loop_
_entity_poly.entity_id
_entity_poly.type
_entity_poly.pdbx_seq_one_letter_code
_entity_poly.pdbx_strand_id
1 'polypeptide(L)'
;MDQAMEDSKILKSLQSNSAPCTDTLGAYVTKFSSKPPEIEMEFQAIKDFTHSDGQVVQGGFVTGMLDAPMAHLLMGLFNFEIIPMTLDINVSFLAPSRQGKLVAVAEVLQLGKSTAFMTSKLYQKDLLVASSTSTVKLVKLN
;
A
#
# COMPACT_ATOMS: atom_id res chain seq x y z
N MET A 1 2.32 27.29 -3.27
CA MET A 1 3.00 26.12 -3.86
C MET A 1 1.98 25.31 -4.62
N ASP A 2 2.27 24.90 -5.84
CA ASP A 2 1.29 24.12 -6.58
C ASP A 2 1.24 22.66 -6.06
N GLN A 3 0.18 21.96 -6.44
CA GLN A 3 -0.10 20.61 -5.94
C GLN A 3 0.98 19.60 -6.34
N ALA A 4 1.53 19.71 -7.55
CA ALA A 4 2.57 18.80 -8.03
C ALA A 4 3.85 18.93 -7.21
N MET A 5 4.22 20.14 -6.79
CA MET A 5 5.40 20.35 -5.94
C MET A 5 5.17 19.80 -4.54
N GLU A 6 3.95 19.97 -3.99
CA GLU A 6 3.58 19.41 -2.69
C GLU A 6 3.61 17.89 -2.74
N ASP A 7 3.02 17.29 -3.77
CA ASP A 7 2.99 15.84 -3.95
C ASP A 7 4.40 15.26 -4.10
N SER A 8 5.30 15.97 -4.79
CA SER A 8 6.70 15.56 -4.92
C SER A 8 7.42 15.54 -3.58
N LYS A 9 7.17 16.51 -2.71
CA LYS A 9 7.74 16.55 -1.36
C LYS A 9 7.22 15.41 -0.50
N ILE A 10 5.92 15.14 -0.58
CA ILE A 10 5.30 14.04 0.15
C ILE A 10 5.88 12.71 -0.31
N LEU A 11 6.03 12.52 -1.62
CA LEU A 11 6.63 11.31 -2.17
C LEU A 11 8.03 11.08 -1.61
N LYS A 12 8.87 12.12 -1.58
CA LYS A 12 10.22 12.02 -1.02
C LYS A 12 10.21 11.64 0.46
N SER A 13 9.27 12.22 1.22
CA SER A 13 9.12 11.87 2.64
C SER A 13 8.68 10.42 2.84
N LEU A 14 7.75 9.95 2.01
CA LEU A 14 7.32 8.54 2.04
C LEU A 14 8.47 7.60 1.70
N GLN A 15 9.31 7.97 0.74
CA GLN A 15 10.46 7.17 0.34
C GLN A 15 11.56 7.13 1.39
N SER A 16 11.71 8.21 2.18
CA SER A 16 12.78 8.36 3.18
C SER A 16 12.44 7.77 4.54
N ASN A 17 11.16 7.58 4.85
CA ASN A 17 10.69 7.18 6.18
C ASN A 17 9.94 5.86 6.11
N SER A 18 10.68 4.77 5.95
CA SER A 18 10.08 3.44 5.90
C SER A 18 10.05 2.80 7.28
N ALA A 19 9.03 1.97 7.51
CA ALA A 19 8.92 1.16 8.72
C ALA A 19 9.64 -0.18 8.52
N PRO A 20 10.09 -0.85 9.60
CA PRO A 20 10.74 -2.16 9.47
C PRO A 20 9.91 -3.20 8.70
N CYS A 21 8.59 -3.24 8.92
CA CYS A 21 7.71 -4.18 8.20
C CYS A 21 7.65 -3.88 6.70
N THR A 22 7.68 -2.61 6.34
CA THR A 22 7.71 -2.16 4.94
C THR A 22 9.02 -2.59 4.29
N ASP A 23 10.15 -2.40 5.01
CA ASP A 23 11.47 -2.83 4.55
C ASP A 23 11.52 -4.34 4.33
N THR A 24 10.92 -5.11 5.23
CA THR A 24 10.86 -6.57 5.11
C THR A 24 10.15 -6.99 3.82
N LEU A 25 9.10 -6.28 3.43
CA LEU A 25 8.37 -6.54 2.19
C LEU A 25 9.13 -6.06 0.93
N GLY A 26 10.30 -5.45 1.10
CA GLY A 26 11.04 -4.87 -0.01
C GLY A 26 10.30 -3.74 -0.68
N ALA A 27 9.56 -2.97 0.11
CA ALA A 27 8.62 -1.97 -0.40
C ALA A 27 9.31 -0.66 -0.76
N TYR A 28 8.81 -0.03 -1.82
CA TYR A 28 9.27 1.29 -2.24
C TYR A 28 8.12 2.05 -2.88
N VAL A 29 7.88 3.27 -2.40
CA VAL A 29 6.82 4.13 -2.96
C VAL A 29 7.33 4.74 -4.25
N THR A 30 6.64 4.49 -5.36
CA THR A 30 7.05 4.95 -6.68
C THR A 30 6.26 6.17 -7.15
N LYS A 31 5.00 6.30 -6.73
CA LYS A 31 4.14 7.42 -7.13
C LYS A 31 3.21 7.82 -6.00
N PHE A 32 2.93 9.09 -5.89
CA PHE A 32 1.95 9.63 -4.96
C PHE A 32 1.21 10.80 -5.61
N SER A 33 -0.11 10.79 -5.51
CA SER A 33 -0.97 11.89 -5.95
C SER A 33 -2.00 12.20 -4.87
N SER A 34 -2.21 13.47 -4.58
CA SER A 34 -3.28 13.91 -3.68
C SER A 34 -4.59 14.18 -4.42
N LYS A 35 -4.54 14.45 -5.72
CA LYS A 35 -5.72 14.73 -6.57
C LYS A 35 -5.54 14.12 -7.96
N PRO A 36 -6.16 12.97 -8.24
CA PRO A 36 -6.93 12.11 -7.33
C PRO A 36 -6.04 11.42 -6.29
N PRO A 37 -6.59 11.05 -5.12
CA PRO A 37 -5.78 10.40 -4.08
C PRO A 37 -5.44 8.97 -4.46
N GLU A 38 -4.17 8.77 -4.81
CA GLU A 38 -3.68 7.49 -5.32
C GLU A 38 -2.20 7.33 -4.97
N ILE A 39 -1.78 6.11 -4.73
CA ILE A 39 -0.39 5.77 -4.47
C ILE A 39 -0.02 4.49 -5.22
N GLU A 40 1.24 4.42 -5.66
CA GLU A 40 1.81 3.21 -6.23
C GLU A 40 3.02 2.81 -5.39
N MET A 41 3.09 1.53 -5.03
CA MET A 41 4.24 0.96 -4.32
C MET A 41 4.70 -0.31 -5.00
N GLU A 42 6.02 -0.48 -5.06
CA GLU A 42 6.64 -1.73 -5.52
C GLU A 42 7.04 -2.56 -4.32
N PHE A 43 7.00 -3.87 -4.49
CA PHE A 43 7.41 -4.86 -3.49
C PHE A 43 8.31 -5.89 -4.15
N GLN A 44 9.19 -6.49 -3.36
CA GLN A 44 10.06 -7.56 -3.82
C GLN A 44 9.76 -8.83 -3.02
N ALA A 45 9.07 -9.78 -3.63
CA ALA A 45 8.77 -11.05 -3.00
C ALA A 45 9.99 -11.96 -3.06
N ILE A 46 10.45 -12.41 -1.90
CA ILE A 46 11.59 -13.31 -1.76
C ILE A 46 11.08 -14.72 -1.45
N LYS A 47 11.96 -15.70 -1.55
CA LYS A 47 11.63 -17.11 -1.31
C LYS A 47 11.00 -17.31 0.07
N ASP A 48 11.48 -16.58 1.09
CA ASP A 48 10.97 -16.70 2.46
C ASP A 48 9.49 -16.35 2.60
N PHE A 49 8.89 -15.66 1.61
CA PHE A 49 7.47 -15.32 1.61
C PHE A 49 6.61 -16.41 0.97
N THR A 50 7.22 -17.51 0.50
CA THR A 50 6.55 -18.47 -0.38
C THR A 50 6.29 -19.81 0.30
N HIS A 51 5.37 -20.56 -0.28
CA HIS A 51 5.15 -21.97 -0.04
C HIS A 51 5.26 -22.73 -1.36
N SER A 52 5.04 -24.05 -1.35
CA SER A 52 5.05 -24.89 -2.57
C SER A 52 6.38 -24.78 -3.33
N ASP A 53 7.50 -25.01 -2.59
CA ASP A 53 8.87 -24.98 -3.13
C ASP A 53 9.23 -23.65 -3.79
N GLY A 54 8.81 -22.54 -3.18
CA GLY A 54 9.13 -21.20 -3.68
C GLY A 54 8.23 -20.73 -4.82
N GLN A 55 7.18 -21.48 -5.15
CA GLN A 55 6.35 -21.20 -6.32
C GLN A 55 5.26 -20.16 -6.09
N VAL A 56 4.76 -20.03 -4.86
CA VAL A 56 3.60 -19.17 -4.58
C VAL A 56 3.84 -18.33 -3.35
N VAL A 57 3.66 -17.00 -3.48
CA VAL A 57 3.72 -16.08 -2.35
C VAL A 57 2.52 -16.34 -1.44
N GLN A 58 2.79 -16.53 -0.16
CA GLN A 58 1.76 -16.85 0.84
C GLN A 58 0.81 -15.65 0.99
N GLY A 59 -0.50 -15.96 1.15
CA GLY A 59 -1.55 -14.93 1.14
C GLY A 59 -1.40 -13.84 2.19
N GLY A 60 -0.80 -14.14 3.33
CA GLY A 60 -0.54 -13.14 4.37
C GLY A 60 0.44 -12.07 3.89
N PHE A 61 1.46 -12.45 3.14
CA PHE A 61 2.41 -11.47 2.55
C PHE A 61 1.75 -10.66 1.44
N VAL A 62 0.92 -11.30 0.61
CA VAL A 62 0.12 -10.59 -0.40
C VAL A 62 -0.79 -9.57 0.28
N THR A 63 -1.44 -9.95 1.38
CA THR A 63 -2.30 -9.05 2.15
C THR A 63 -1.50 -7.86 2.69
N GLY A 64 -0.29 -8.08 3.18
CA GLY A 64 0.60 -7.01 3.61
C GLY A 64 0.96 -6.05 2.48
N MET A 65 1.17 -6.58 1.28
CA MET A 65 1.47 -5.76 0.09
C MET A 65 0.26 -4.95 -0.40
N LEU A 66 -0.95 -5.38 -0.05
CA LEU A 66 -2.17 -4.62 -0.31
C LEU A 66 -2.45 -3.59 0.77
N ASP A 67 -2.20 -3.94 2.04
CA ASP A 67 -2.47 -3.08 3.19
C ASP A 67 -1.52 -1.89 3.28
N ALA A 68 -0.23 -2.11 3.05
CA ALA A 68 0.79 -1.06 3.18
C ALA A 68 0.52 0.16 2.29
N PRO A 69 0.15 0.03 1.00
CA PRO A 69 -0.13 1.20 0.18
C PRO A 69 -1.32 2.02 0.68
N MET A 70 -2.34 1.36 1.22
CA MET A 70 -3.51 2.07 1.75
C MET A 70 -3.12 2.95 2.94
N ALA A 71 -2.28 2.41 3.84
CA ALA A 71 -1.77 3.17 4.98
C ALA A 71 -0.86 4.31 4.54
N HIS A 72 0.06 4.05 3.61
CA HIS A 72 1.00 5.07 3.12
C HIS A 72 0.28 6.21 2.41
N LEU A 73 -0.77 5.90 1.64
CA LEU A 73 -1.58 6.92 0.98
C LEU A 73 -2.18 7.88 2.01
N LEU A 74 -2.77 7.34 3.07
CA LEU A 74 -3.37 8.14 4.12
C LEU A 74 -2.33 8.96 4.87
N MET A 75 -1.16 8.40 5.17
CA MET A 75 -0.08 9.14 5.79
C MET A 75 0.33 10.35 4.94
N GLY A 76 0.47 10.16 3.65
CA GLY A 76 0.81 11.25 2.74
C GLY A 76 -0.28 12.31 2.65
N LEU A 77 -1.54 11.90 2.53
CA LEU A 77 -2.68 12.83 2.42
C LEU A 77 -2.83 13.70 3.67
N PHE A 78 -2.49 13.19 4.84
CA PHE A 78 -2.58 13.90 6.11
C PHE A 78 -1.23 14.48 6.57
N ASN A 79 -0.27 14.54 5.68
CA ASN A 79 1.06 15.13 5.95
C ASN A 79 1.69 14.54 7.22
N PHE A 80 1.54 13.21 7.40
CA PHE A 80 2.13 12.46 8.54
C PHE A 80 1.57 12.86 9.92
N GLU A 81 0.40 13.49 9.96
CA GLU A 81 -0.23 13.93 11.20
C GLU A 81 -1.18 12.90 11.81
N ILE A 82 -1.33 11.75 11.15
CA ILE A 82 -2.17 10.66 11.63
C ILE A 82 -1.41 9.33 11.58
N ILE A 83 -1.89 8.38 12.38
CA ILE A 83 -1.51 6.97 12.25
C ILE A 83 -2.72 6.25 11.68
N PRO A 84 -2.60 5.66 10.48
CA PRO A 84 -3.69 4.87 9.91
C PRO A 84 -3.72 3.48 10.58
N MET A 85 -4.87 3.11 11.12
CA MET A 85 -5.07 1.82 11.80
C MET A 85 -6.13 1.04 11.03
N THR A 86 -5.74 -0.01 10.34
CA THR A 86 -6.66 -0.86 9.59
C THR A 86 -7.62 -1.57 10.54
N LEU A 87 -8.92 -1.35 10.36
CA LEU A 87 -9.96 -2.00 11.15
C LEU A 87 -10.39 -3.33 10.55
N ASP A 88 -10.46 -3.39 9.24
CA ASP A 88 -10.73 -4.62 8.50
C ASP A 88 -10.12 -4.53 7.12
N ILE A 89 -9.86 -5.68 6.53
CA ILE A 89 -9.41 -5.79 5.14
C ILE A 89 -10.04 -7.04 4.54
N ASN A 90 -10.61 -6.88 3.37
CA ASN A 90 -11.17 -7.99 2.59
C ASN A 90 -10.33 -8.17 1.34
N VAL A 91 -9.78 -9.37 1.14
CA VAL A 91 -8.87 -9.66 0.04
C VAL A 91 -9.46 -10.75 -0.85
N SER A 92 -9.43 -10.51 -2.15
CA SER A 92 -9.69 -11.52 -3.16
C SER A 92 -8.37 -11.88 -3.83
N PHE A 93 -7.98 -13.15 -3.74
CA PHE A 93 -6.78 -13.68 -4.38
C PHE A 93 -7.19 -14.22 -5.74
N LEU A 94 -6.78 -13.55 -6.81
CA LEU A 94 -7.28 -13.81 -8.16
C LEU A 94 -6.36 -14.71 -8.98
N ALA A 95 -5.05 -14.67 -8.68
CA ALA A 95 -4.04 -15.49 -9.34
C ALA A 95 -2.86 -15.69 -8.40
N PRO A 96 -2.08 -16.78 -8.57
CA PRO A 96 -0.86 -16.96 -7.77
C PRO A 96 0.15 -15.87 -8.04
N SER A 97 0.77 -15.36 -6.97
CA SER A 97 1.90 -14.43 -7.07
C SER A 97 3.20 -15.21 -6.92
N ARG A 98 4.22 -14.79 -7.65
CA ARG A 98 5.53 -15.45 -7.69
C ARG A 98 6.60 -14.57 -7.05
N GLN A 99 7.78 -15.15 -6.77
CA GLN A 99 8.95 -14.39 -6.38
C GLN A 99 9.24 -13.31 -7.43
N GLY A 100 9.75 -12.17 -6.98
CA GLY A 100 10.09 -11.05 -7.83
C GLY A 100 9.26 -9.81 -7.51
N LYS A 101 9.23 -8.88 -8.44
CA LYS A 101 8.57 -7.61 -8.26
C LYS A 101 7.05 -7.73 -8.37
N LEU A 102 6.36 -7.08 -7.42
CA LEU A 102 4.92 -6.85 -7.49
C LEU A 102 4.67 -5.35 -7.33
N VAL A 103 3.57 -4.87 -7.89
CA VAL A 103 3.20 -3.45 -7.84
C VAL A 103 1.78 -3.33 -7.31
N ALA A 104 1.61 -2.52 -6.27
CA ALA A 104 0.28 -2.23 -5.73
C ALA A 104 -0.11 -0.79 -6.04
N VAL A 105 -1.39 -0.61 -6.36
CA VAL A 105 -1.99 0.72 -6.55
C VAL A 105 -3.16 0.82 -5.58
N ALA A 106 -3.13 1.83 -4.71
CA ALA A 106 -4.20 2.07 -3.74
C ALA A 106 -4.87 3.40 -3.99
N GLU A 107 -6.15 3.45 -3.70
CA GLU A 107 -6.98 4.64 -3.87
C GLU A 107 -7.92 4.81 -2.68
N VAL A 108 -8.35 6.04 -2.43
CA VAL A 108 -9.39 6.34 -1.45
C VAL A 108 -10.76 6.20 -2.12
N LEU A 109 -11.63 5.37 -1.55
CA LEU A 109 -13.03 5.28 -1.99
C LEU A 109 -13.85 6.41 -1.34
N GLN A 110 -13.64 6.62 -0.04
CA GLN A 110 -14.34 7.67 0.69
C GLN A 110 -13.54 8.06 1.92
N LEU A 111 -13.37 9.34 2.14
CA LEU A 111 -12.62 9.89 3.27
C LEU A 111 -13.58 10.58 4.21
N GLY A 112 -13.68 10.07 5.45
CA GLY A 112 -14.46 10.69 6.53
C GLY A 112 -13.56 11.42 7.51
N LYS A 113 -14.14 11.89 8.61
CA LYS A 113 -13.41 12.63 9.65
C LYS A 113 -12.47 11.74 10.46
N SER A 114 -12.89 10.52 10.76
CA SER A 114 -12.13 9.59 11.60
C SER A 114 -11.89 8.24 10.92
N THR A 115 -12.47 8.02 9.76
CA THR A 115 -12.46 6.73 9.07
C THR A 115 -12.31 6.94 7.57
N ALA A 116 -11.51 6.12 6.93
CA ALA A 116 -11.34 6.11 5.49
C ALA A 116 -11.72 4.74 4.94
N PHE A 117 -12.36 4.72 3.78
CA PHE A 117 -12.66 3.50 3.01
C PHE A 117 -11.72 3.48 1.82
N MET A 118 -10.94 2.38 1.71
CA MET A 118 -9.82 2.28 0.79
C MET A 118 -9.94 1.08 -0.11
N THR A 119 -9.29 1.15 -1.26
CA THR A 119 -9.10 -0.01 -2.14
C THR A 119 -7.63 -0.11 -2.55
N SER A 120 -7.18 -1.34 -2.81
CA SER A 120 -5.81 -1.60 -3.25
C SER A 120 -5.82 -2.81 -4.19
N LYS A 121 -5.05 -2.71 -5.27
CA LYS A 121 -4.90 -3.79 -6.26
C LYS A 121 -3.42 -4.11 -6.42
N LEU A 122 -3.13 -5.41 -6.50
CA LEU A 122 -1.75 -5.90 -6.63
C LEU A 122 -1.57 -6.56 -7.98
N TYR A 123 -0.52 -6.16 -8.68
CA TYR A 123 -0.18 -6.66 -10.01
C TYR A 123 1.18 -7.33 -9.99
N GLN A 124 1.31 -8.41 -10.76
CA GLN A 124 2.61 -8.94 -11.11
C GLN A 124 2.73 -8.92 -12.63
N LYS A 125 3.70 -8.17 -13.13
CA LYS A 125 3.74 -7.75 -14.53
C LYS A 125 2.39 -7.04 -14.81
N ASP A 126 1.65 -7.43 -15.82
CA ASP A 126 0.37 -6.79 -16.13
C ASP A 126 -0.84 -7.56 -15.61
N LEU A 127 -0.61 -8.62 -14.81
CA LEU A 127 -1.67 -9.47 -14.30
C LEU A 127 -2.14 -8.98 -12.93
N LEU A 128 -3.44 -8.75 -12.77
CA LEU A 128 -4.04 -8.47 -11.47
C LEU A 128 -4.09 -9.75 -10.66
N VAL A 129 -3.28 -9.84 -9.60
CA VAL A 129 -3.17 -11.05 -8.79
C VAL A 129 -4.01 -11.01 -7.53
N ALA A 130 -4.33 -9.81 -7.02
CA ALA A 130 -5.16 -9.67 -5.83
C ALA A 130 -5.79 -8.29 -5.79
N SER A 131 -6.95 -8.20 -5.13
CA SER A 131 -7.68 -6.96 -4.95
C SER A 131 -8.23 -6.91 -3.53
N SER A 132 -8.32 -5.72 -2.95
CA SER A 132 -8.78 -5.56 -1.58
C SER A 132 -9.57 -4.30 -1.38
N THR A 133 -10.41 -4.32 -0.35
CA THR A 133 -11.03 -3.14 0.25
C THR A 133 -10.74 -3.15 1.73
N SER A 134 -10.66 -1.97 2.34
CA SER A 134 -10.43 -1.87 3.77
C SER A 134 -11.12 -0.66 4.37
N THR A 135 -11.35 -0.74 5.68
CA THR A 135 -11.78 0.38 6.50
C THR A 135 -10.62 0.71 7.43
N VAL A 136 -10.23 1.96 7.45
CA VAL A 136 -9.05 2.41 8.20
C VAL A 136 -9.44 3.52 9.15
N LYS A 137 -9.04 3.41 10.41
CA LYS A 137 -9.23 4.47 11.40
C LYS A 137 -8.08 5.46 11.31
N LEU A 138 -8.43 6.75 11.32
CA LEU A 138 -7.47 7.85 11.26
C LEU A 138 -7.22 8.33 12.71
N VAL A 139 -6.11 7.90 13.29
CA VAL A 139 -5.76 8.26 14.67
C VAL A 139 -4.83 9.47 14.63
N LYS A 140 -5.30 10.59 15.19
CA LYS A 140 -4.49 11.81 15.23
C LYS A 140 -3.31 11.65 16.19
N LEU A 141 -2.16 12.14 15.76
CA LEU A 141 -0.99 12.27 16.62
C LEU A 141 -1.17 13.49 17.53
N ASN A 142 -0.84 13.33 18.81
CA ASN A 142 -0.87 14.44 19.78
C ASN A 142 0.43 15.23 19.76
#